data_788aa3c9736d7eb28f24305be9f2349b
#
_entry.id   788aa3c9736d7eb28f24305be9f2349b
#
_cell.length_a   1.000
_cell.length_b   1.000
_cell.length_c   1.000
_cell.angle_alpha   90.00
_cell.angle_beta   90.00
_cell.angle_gamma   90.00
#
_symmetry.space_group_name_H-M   'P 1'
#
loop_
_entity.id
_entity.type
_entity.pdbx_description
1 polymer ?
#
loop_
_entity_poly.entity_id
_entity_poly.type
_entity_poly.pdbx_seq_one_letter_code
_entity_poly.pdbx_strand_id
1 'polypeptide(L)'
;MEQKSVNNNGRVIAIITMCFIFAMISFVTNMGAPFGNIWGFKYSWAAMMGNFMNFAAYLFMGIPAGKMIESKGYKKTALIALAVGTIGLMIQYLSSIFGDDIPVFNLSSGAVCLNLIIYLLGAFICGFCVCMLNTVVNPMLNLLGGGGNRGNQLIQIGGTLN
;
A
#
# COMPACT_ATOMS: atom_id res chain seq x y z
N MET A 1 -35.15 7.51 3.83
CA MET A 1 -33.77 7.97 3.47
C MET A 1 -33.75 8.23 1.98
N GLU A 2 -33.76 9.50 1.58
CA GLU A 2 -33.74 9.91 0.17
C GLU A 2 -32.42 9.47 -0.48
N GLN A 3 -32.52 8.55 -1.44
CA GLN A 3 -31.44 8.30 -2.38
C GLN A 3 -31.28 9.55 -3.25
N LYS A 4 -30.38 10.45 -2.85
CA LYS A 4 -29.94 11.54 -3.69
C LYS A 4 -29.44 10.93 -5.01
N SER A 5 -30.10 11.23 -6.12
CA SER A 5 -29.71 10.75 -7.45
C SER A 5 -28.26 11.17 -7.71
N VAL A 6 -27.34 10.24 -7.54
CA VAL A 6 -25.93 10.46 -7.88
C VAL A 6 -25.89 10.67 -9.39
N ASN A 7 -25.50 11.87 -9.81
CA ASN A 7 -25.30 12.20 -11.21
C ASN A 7 -24.45 11.11 -11.86
N ASN A 8 -24.94 10.48 -12.92
CA ASN A 8 -24.28 9.37 -13.60
C ASN A 8 -22.80 9.66 -13.93
N ASN A 9 -22.50 10.90 -14.31
CA ASN A 9 -21.12 11.33 -14.58
C ASN A 9 -20.23 11.30 -13.32
N GLY A 10 -20.74 11.71 -12.17
CA GLY A 10 -19.99 11.66 -10.91
C GLY A 10 -19.69 10.22 -10.45
N ARG A 11 -20.64 9.30 -10.69
CA ARG A 11 -20.45 7.87 -10.39
C ARG A 11 -19.37 7.24 -11.27
N VAL A 12 -19.37 7.52 -12.57
CA VAL A 12 -18.36 7.01 -13.50
C VAL A 12 -16.96 7.54 -13.14
N ILE A 13 -16.84 8.83 -12.85
CA ILE A 13 -15.56 9.44 -12.42
C ILE A 13 -15.05 8.75 -11.14
N ALA A 14 -15.94 8.50 -10.16
CA ALA A 14 -15.55 7.83 -8.92
C ALA A 14 -15.06 6.39 -9.18
N ILE A 15 -15.71 5.64 -10.06
CA ILE A 15 -15.28 4.27 -10.45
C ILE A 15 -13.91 4.32 -11.11
N ILE A 16 -13.68 5.21 -12.06
CA ILE A 16 -12.39 5.37 -12.75
C ILE A 16 -11.29 5.72 -11.73
N THR A 17 -11.58 6.63 -10.79
CA THR A 17 -10.64 7.01 -9.73
C THR A 17 -10.28 5.81 -8.85
N MET A 18 -11.26 4.98 -8.47
CA MET A 18 -11.00 3.78 -7.66
C MET A 18 -10.20 2.73 -8.43
N CYS A 19 -10.48 2.53 -9.71
CA CYS A 19 -9.68 1.64 -10.58
C CYS A 19 -8.24 2.15 -10.71
N PHE A 20 -8.03 3.46 -10.83
CA PHE A 20 -6.70 4.05 -10.85
C PHE A 20 -5.95 3.82 -9.53
N ILE A 21 -6.63 3.96 -8.39
CA ILE A 21 -6.03 3.66 -7.08
C ILE A 21 -5.64 2.17 -6.99
N PHE A 22 -6.45 1.26 -7.51
CA PHE A 22 -6.08 -0.17 -7.60
C PHE A 22 -4.79 -0.37 -8.40
N ALA A 23 -4.67 0.24 -9.57
CA ALA A 23 -3.47 0.18 -10.39
C ALA A 23 -2.24 0.74 -9.65
N MET A 24 -2.41 1.81 -8.89
CA MET A 24 -1.33 2.38 -8.05
C MET A 24 -0.93 1.44 -6.91
N ILE A 25 -1.89 0.79 -6.25
CA ILE A 25 -1.62 -0.24 -5.23
C ILE A 25 -0.76 -1.36 -5.83
N SER A 26 -1.17 -1.87 -6.99
CA SER A 26 -0.43 -2.89 -7.72
C SER A 26 0.99 -2.47 -8.07
N PHE A 27 1.13 -1.27 -8.60
CA PHE A 27 2.44 -0.74 -8.92
C PHE A 27 3.37 -0.73 -7.71
N VAL A 28 2.89 -0.20 -6.57
CA VAL A 28 3.68 -0.15 -5.33
C VAL A 28 4.03 -1.54 -4.80
N THR A 29 3.08 -2.48 -4.82
CA THR A 29 3.33 -3.85 -4.32
C THR A 29 4.29 -4.62 -5.23
N ASN A 30 4.19 -4.44 -6.55
CA ASN A 30 5.07 -5.12 -7.51
C ASN A 30 6.49 -4.52 -7.56
N MET A 31 6.68 -3.28 -7.12
CA MET A 31 8.02 -2.70 -6.93
C MET A 31 8.85 -3.45 -5.87
N GLY A 32 8.23 -4.22 -5.01
CA GLY A 32 8.93 -5.09 -4.06
C GLY A 32 9.87 -6.12 -4.71
N ALA A 33 9.55 -6.60 -5.92
CA ALA A 33 10.39 -7.58 -6.62
C ALA A 33 11.75 -7.00 -7.10
N PRO A 34 11.81 -5.87 -7.86
CA PRO A 34 13.09 -5.27 -8.22
C PRO A 34 13.92 -4.83 -7.00
N PHE A 35 13.30 -4.27 -5.96
CA PHE A 35 14.01 -3.94 -4.73
C PHE A 35 14.52 -5.20 -4.00
N GLY A 36 13.72 -6.28 -4.00
CA GLY A 36 14.13 -7.56 -3.46
C GLY A 36 15.37 -8.12 -4.17
N ASN A 37 15.47 -7.97 -5.49
CA ASN A 37 16.66 -8.36 -6.23
C ASN A 37 17.89 -7.56 -5.79
N ILE A 38 17.79 -6.23 -5.68
CA ILE A 38 18.88 -5.36 -5.24
C ILE A 38 19.41 -5.80 -3.87
N TRP A 39 18.51 -5.97 -2.90
CA TRP A 39 18.88 -6.40 -1.55
C TRP A 39 19.35 -7.85 -1.50
N GLY A 40 18.81 -8.73 -2.37
CA GLY A 40 19.24 -10.12 -2.49
C GLY A 40 20.67 -10.29 -2.99
N PHE A 41 21.16 -9.37 -3.84
CA PHE A 41 22.58 -9.35 -4.22
C PHE A 41 23.50 -8.99 -3.05
N LYS A 42 23.08 -8.08 -2.20
CA LYS A 42 23.87 -7.67 -1.03
C LYS A 42 23.74 -8.65 0.15
N TYR A 43 22.49 -9.10 0.39
CA TYR A 43 22.14 -10.04 1.45
C TYR A 43 21.14 -11.07 0.92
N SER A 44 21.55 -12.29 0.67
CA SER A 44 20.67 -13.33 0.06
C SER A 44 19.35 -13.56 0.80
N TRP A 45 19.35 -13.45 2.14
CA TRP A 45 18.15 -13.57 2.97
C TRP A 45 17.23 -12.33 2.92
N ALA A 46 17.76 -11.17 2.54
CA ALA A 46 17.00 -9.90 2.54
C ALA A 46 16.12 -9.72 1.31
N ALA A 47 16.27 -10.57 0.29
CA ALA A 47 15.52 -10.47 -0.97
C ALA A 47 14.00 -10.37 -0.78
N MET A 48 13.44 -11.08 0.20
CA MET A 48 11.99 -11.09 0.46
C MET A 48 11.57 -10.21 1.64
N MET A 49 12.53 -9.62 2.38
CA MET A 49 12.23 -8.88 3.61
C MET A 49 11.38 -7.63 3.38
N GLY A 50 11.55 -6.93 2.27
CA GLY A 50 10.71 -5.79 1.91
C GLY A 50 9.23 -6.17 1.75
N ASN A 51 8.96 -7.26 1.01
CA ASN A 51 7.61 -7.80 0.88
C ASN A 51 7.06 -8.30 2.21
N PHE A 52 7.87 -8.99 3.00
CA PHE A 52 7.48 -9.43 4.34
C PHE A 52 7.04 -8.25 5.21
N MET A 53 7.79 -7.14 5.21
CA MET A 53 7.43 -5.92 5.95
C MET A 53 6.13 -5.29 5.46
N ASN A 54 5.89 -5.27 4.14
CA ASN A 54 4.61 -4.84 3.58
C ASN A 54 3.44 -5.66 4.12
N PHE A 55 3.54 -6.99 4.10
CA PHE A 55 2.48 -7.87 4.62
C PHE A 55 2.34 -7.81 6.14
N ALA A 56 3.45 -7.69 6.87
CA ALA A 56 3.41 -7.49 8.32
C ALA A 56 2.61 -6.22 8.70
N ALA A 57 2.73 -5.14 7.89
CA ALA A 57 1.97 -3.92 8.10
C ALA A 57 0.45 -4.13 8.04
N TYR A 58 -0.04 -5.07 7.22
CA TYR A 58 -1.47 -5.41 7.17
C TYR A 58 -1.99 -5.94 8.50
N LEU A 59 -1.18 -6.72 9.21
CA LEU A 59 -1.56 -7.26 10.52
C LEU A 59 -1.85 -6.15 11.53
N PHE A 60 -1.06 -5.08 11.49
CA PHE A 60 -1.20 -3.95 12.41
C PHE A 60 -2.25 -2.94 11.95
N MET A 61 -2.34 -2.68 10.65
CA MET A 61 -3.17 -1.59 10.12
C MET A 61 -4.59 -2.01 9.72
N GLY A 62 -4.89 -3.30 9.59
CA GLY A 62 -6.20 -3.78 9.14
C GLY A 62 -7.36 -3.27 10.00
N ILE A 63 -7.27 -3.42 11.33
CA ILE A 63 -8.31 -2.94 12.26
C ILE A 63 -8.34 -1.41 12.34
N PRO A 64 -7.22 -0.68 12.52
CA PRO A 64 -7.22 0.77 12.52
C PRO A 64 -7.77 1.39 11.22
N ALA A 65 -7.45 0.81 10.05
CA ALA A 65 -7.95 1.29 8.76
C ALA A 65 -9.50 1.24 8.68
N GLY A 66 -10.10 0.13 9.14
CA GLY A 66 -11.57 0.02 9.23
C GLY A 66 -12.18 1.10 10.11
N LYS A 67 -11.66 1.30 11.33
CA LYS A 67 -12.11 2.35 12.25
C LYS A 67 -11.93 3.76 11.68
N MET A 68 -10.88 3.99 10.88
CA MET A 68 -10.66 5.28 10.22
C MET A 68 -11.74 5.55 9.16
N ILE A 69 -12.20 4.55 8.43
CA ILE A 69 -13.29 4.71 7.47
C ILE A 69 -14.60 5.08 8.20
N GLU A 70 -14.91 4.41 9.30
CA GLU A 70 -16.09 4.70 10.10
C GLU A 70 -16.08 6.12 10.67
N SER A 71 -14.93 6.58 11.17
CA SER A 71 -14.81 7.89 11.83
C SER A 71 -14.58 9.06 10.89
N LYS A 72 -13.80 8.88 9.81
CA LYS A 72 -13.36 9.95 8.90
C LYS A 72 -13.94 9.85 7.48
N GLY A 73 -14.52 8.69 7.15
CA GLY A 73 -15.07 8.38 5.83
C GLY A 73 -13.98 8.00 4.80
N TYR A 74 -14.42 7.46 3.68
CA TYR A 74 -13.55 6.91 2.62
C TYR A 74 -12.53 7.92 2.06
N LYS A 75 -13.01 9.14 1.71
CA LYS A 75 -12.15 10.16 1.09
C LYS A 75 -10.98 10.58 1.98
N LYS A 76 -11.27 10.89 3.25
CA LYS A 76 -10.22 11.34 4.18
C LYS A 76 -9.25 10.22 4.50
N THR A 77 -9.74 9.00 4.65
CA THR A 77 -8.89 7.82 4.88
C THR A 77 -7.97 7.56 3.70
N ALA A 78 -8.45 7.67 2.46
CA ALA A 78 -7.61 7.55 1.26
C ALA A 78 -6.52 8.63 1.20
N LEU A 79 -6.85 9.89 1.50
CA LEU A 79 -5.88 10.98 1.51
C LEU A 79 -4.79 10.77 2.58
N ILE A 80 -5.18 10.31 3.77
CA ILE A 80 -4.22 9.97 4.84
C ILE A 80 -3.33 8.80 4.40
N ALA A 81 -3.91 7.77 3.77
CA ALA A 81 -3.15 6.65 3.24
C ALA A 81 -2.08 7.08 2.24
N LEU A 82 -2.44 7.96 1.29
CA LEU A 82 -1.50 8.50 0.32
C LEU A 82 -0.39 9.32 0.97
N ALA A 83 -0.70 10.14 1.98
CA ALA A 83 0.30 10.89 2.74
C ALA A 83 1.27 9.96 3.47
N VAL A 84 0.76 8.90 4.13
CA VAL A 84 1.58 7.87 4.78
C VAL A 84 2.47 7.15 3.77
N GLY A 85 1.92 6.80 2.60
CA GLY A 85 2.69 6.17 1.53
C GLY A 85 3.82 7.04 1.01
N THR A 86 3.57 8.34 0.83
CA THR A 86 4.60 9.31 0.44
C THR A 86 5.74 9.37 1.45
N ILE A 87 5.43 9.38 2.75
CA ILE A 87 6.43 9.33 3.82
C ILE A 87 7.24 8.03 3.75
N GLY A 88 6.57 6.89 3.56
CA GLY A 88 7.23 5.59 3.41
C GLY A 88 8.21 5.55 2.23
N LEU A 89 7.80 6.09 1.07
CA LEU A 89 8.66 6.19 -0.11
C LEU A 89 9.86 7.13 0.12
N MET A 90 9.65 8.26 0.81
CA MET A 90 10.76 9.16 1.19
C MET A 90 11.78 8.46 2.08
N ILE A 91 11.32 7.67 3.06
CA ILE A 91 12.22 6.89 3.92
C ILE A 91 12.98 5.84 3.11
N GLN A 92 12.32 5.14 2.17
CA GLN A 92 13.01 4.20 1.27
C GLN A 92 14.04 4.91 0.39
N TYR A 93 13.75 6.10 -0.10
CA TYR A 93 14.70 6.92 -0.85
C TYR A 93 15.92 7.31 0.00
N LEU A 94 15.70 7.71 1.25
CA LEU A 94 16.79 8.01 2.18
C LEU A 94 17.71 6.80 2.42
N SER A 95 17.19 5.59 2.39
CA SER A 95 17.98 4.36 2.49
C SER A 95 19.01 4.20 1.36
N SER A 96 18.76 4.78 0.19
CA SER A 96 19.72 4.75 -0.93
C SER A 96 20.83 5.78 -0.80
N ILE A 97 20.67 6.78 0.06
CA ILE A 97 21.63 7.88 0.25
C ILE A 97 22.44 7.67 1.53
N PHE A 98 21.84 7.12 2.58
CA PHE A 98 22.41 7.04 3.89
C PHE A 98 22.58 5.62 4.41
N GLY A 99 23.65 5.38 5.15
CA GLY A 99 23.80 4.20 5.99
C GLY A 99 24.44 2.98 5.33
N ASP A 100 24.98 3.13 4.12
CA ASP A 100 25.65 2.02 3.43
C ASP A 100 26.96 1.61 4.12
N ASP A 101 27.67 2.57 4.68
CA ASP A 101 28.95 2.40 5.38
C ASP A 101 28.81 2.18 6.90
N ILE A 102 27.59 2.17 7.44
CA ILE A 102 27.35 2.09 8.89
C ILE A 102 26.86 0.67 9.24
N PRO A 103 27.75 -0.23 9.72
CA PRO A 103 27.34 -1.55 10.18
C PRO A 103 26.60 -1.43 11.51
N VAL A 104 25.40 -2.01 11.60
CA VAL A 104 24.58 -2.01 12.82
C VAL A 104 24.76 -3.28 13.61
N PHE A 105 24.82 -4.42 12.94
CA PHE A 105 25.11 -5.72 13.59
C PHE A 105 25.75 -6.67 12.58
N ASN A 106 26.53 -7.61 13.11
CA ASN A 106 27.19 -8.64 12.33
C ASN A 106 26.38 -9.95 12.41
N LEU A 107 25.96 -10.43 11.24
CA LEU A 107 25.40 -11.76 11.09
C LEU A 107 26.46 -12.69 10.53
N SER A 108 26.26 -14.02 10.66
CA SER A 108 27.16 -15.02 10.06
C SER A 108 27.35 -14.86 8.55
N SER A 109 26.43 -14.16 7.88
CA SER A 109 26.45 -13.85 6.45
C SER A 109 27.04 -12.47 6.10
N GLY A 110 27.57 -11.72 7.08
CA GLY A 110 28.19 -10.41 6.89
C GLY A 110 27.61 -9.31 7.78
N ALA A 111 28.22 -8.12 7.72
CA ALA A 111 27.74 -6.95 8.44
C ALA A 111 26.47 -6.38 7.81
N VAL A 112 25.41 -6.24 8.60
CA VAL A 112 24.15 -5.62 8.17
C VAL A 112 24.25 -4.12 8.38
N CYS A 113 24.13 -3.36 7.28
CA CYS A 113 24.26 -1.92 7.29
C CYS A 113 22.92 -1.23 7.60
N LEU A 114 23.01 -0.01 8.09
CA LEU A 114 21.86 0.82 8.51
C LEU A 114 20.88 1.07 7.36
N ASN A 115 21.36 1.15 6.12
CA ASN A 115 20.53 1.36 4.94
C ASN A 115 19.43 0.30 4.77
N LEU A 116 19.72 -0.98 5.06
CA LEU A 116 18.70 -2.04 5.00
C LEU A 116 17.59 -1.80 6.04
N ILE A 117 17.95 -1.37 7.24
CA ILE A 117 16.97 -1.09 8.31
C ILE A 117 16.06 0.08 7.90
N ILE A 118 16.65 1.15 7.37
CA ILE A 118 15.88 2.31 6.86
C ILE A 118 14.93 1.86 5.74
N TYR A 119 15.40 1.04 4.81
CA TYR A 119 14.57 0.49 3.74
C TYR A 119 13.39 -0.33 4.28
N LEU A 120 13.64 -1.23 5.24
CA LEU A 120 12.60 -2.07 5.84
C LEU A 120 11.55 -1.26 6.61
N LEU A 121 11.96 -0.20 7.30
CA LEU A 121 11.04 0.74 7.94
C LEU A 121 10.17 1.46 6.90
N GLY A 122 10.78 1.94 5.82
CA GLY A 122 10.04 2.55 4.73
C GLY A 122 9.04 1.58 4.08
N ALA A 123 9.44 0.32 3.84
CA ALA A 123 8.58 -0.73 3.32
C ALA A 123 7.40 -1.03 4.25
N PHE A 124 7.62 -1.06 5.56
CA PHE A 124 6.57 -1.25 6.55
C PHE A 124 5.55 -0.11 6.54
N ILE A 125 6.01 1.14 6.45
CA ILE A 125 5.14 2.32 6.36
C ILE A 125 4.38 2.34 5.02
N CYS A 126 5.00 1.94 3.91
CA CYS A 126 4.31 1.76 2.64
C CYS A 126 3.21 0.68 2.74
N GLY A 127 3.46 -0.40 3.49
CA GLY A 127 2.46 -1.42 3.77
C GLY A 127 1.22 -0.87 4.48
N PHE A 128 1.35 0.11 5.37
CA PHE A 128 0.19 0.81 5.96
C PHE A 128 -0.64 1.53 4.90
N CYS A 129 0.01 2.25 4.00
CA CYS A 129 -0.66 2.92 2.88
C CYS A 129 -1.46 1.92 2.04
N VAL A 130 -0.82 0.85 1.61
CA VAL A 130 -1.43 -0.19 0.76
C VAL A 130 -2.61 -0.84 1.47
N CYS A 131 -2.48 -1.19 2.76
CA CYS A 131 -3.56 -1.73 3.57
C CYS A 131 -4.75 -0.78 3.66
N MET A 132 -4.51 0.49 3.99
CA MET A 132 -5.55 1.51 4.09
C MET A 132 -6.27 1.73 2.75
N LEU A 133 -5.53 1.81 1.65
CA LEU A 133 -6.12 1.99 0.31
C LEU A 133 -6.97 0.78 -0.09
N ASN A 134 -6.51 -0.44 0.13
CA ASN A 134 -7.30 -1.65 -0.13
C ASN A 134 -8.59 -1.68 0.70
N THR A 135 -8.53 -1.26 1.97
CA THR A 135 -9.71 -1.19 2.85
C THR A 135 -10.70 -0.12 2.39
N VAL A 136 -10.24 0.94 1.71
CA VAL A 136 -11.09 1.99 1.14
C VAL A 136 -11.70 1.56 -0.19
N VAL A 137 -10.89 1.04 -1.11
CA VAL A 137 -11.25 0.87 -2.52
C VAL A 137 -12.25 -0.26 -2.71
N ASN A 138 -12.08 -1.40 -2.03
CA ASN A 138 -12.96 -2.56 -2.17
C ASN A 138 -14.42 -2.24 -1.81
N PRO A 139 -14.74 -1.74 -0.60
CA PRO A 139 -16.13 -1.40 -0.27
C PRO A 139 -16.66 -0.23 -1.10
N MET A 140 -15.81 0.74 -1.47
CA MET A 140 -16.24 1.88 -2.27
C MET A 140 -16.68 1.46 -3.68
N LEU A 141 -15.94 0.55 -4.35
CA LEU A 141 -16.35 -0.02 -5.63
C LEU A 141 -17.64 -0.82 -5.51
N ASN A 142 -17.83 -1.57 -4.43
CA ASN A 142 -19.07 -2.29 -4.18
C ASN A 142 -20.26 -1.32 -4.08
N LEU A 143 -20.13 -0.26 -3.29
CA LEU A 143 -21.16 0.77 -3.14
C LEU A 143 -21.46 1.48 -4.45
N LEU A 144 -20.44 1.86 -5.22
CA LEU A 144 -20.57 2.49 -6.52
C LEU A 144 -21.21 1.56 -7.55
N GLY A 145 -20.99 0.25 -7.45
CA GLY A 145 -21.64 -0.78 -8.25
C GLY A 145 -23.14 -0.96 -7.93
N GLY A 146 -23.62 -0.41 -6.82
CA GLY A 146 -24.99 -0.61 -6.31
C GLY A 146 -25.15 -1.88 -5.51
N GLY A 147 -24.05 -2.48 -5.05
CA GLY A 147 -24.02 -3.73 -4.29
C GLY A 147 -24.28 -4.98 -5.14
N GLY A 148 -24.33 -6.13 -4.50
CA GLY A 148 -24.61 -7.41 -5.14
C GLY A 148 -23.64 -7.77 -6.27
N ASN A 149 -24.13 -8.44 -7.32
CA ASN A 149 -23.31 -8.95 -8.41
C ASN A 149 -22.56 -7.85 -9.17
N ARG A 150 -23.18 -6.69 -9.40
CA ARG A 150 -22.54 -5.57 -10.12
C ARG A 150 -21.39 -4.96 -9.29
N GLY A 151 -21.58 -4.82 -7.98
CA GLY A 151 -20.52 -4.35 -7.08
C GLY A 151 -19.32 -5.30 -7.09
N ASN A 152 -19.58 -6.61 -7.02
CA ASN A 152 -18.54 -7.63 -7.07
C ASN A 152 -17.81 -7.65 -8.42
N GLN A 153 -18.53 -7.47 -9.54
CA GLN A 153 -17.91 -7.35 -10.87
C GLN A 153 -16.95 -6.16 -10.95
N LEU A 154 -17.32 -5.00 -10.38
CA LEU A 154 -16.44 -3.83 -10.36
C LEU A 154 -15.18 -4.05 -9.51
N ILE A 155 -15.30 -4.76 -8.38
CA ILE A 155 -14.14 -5.15 -7.56
C ILE A 155 -13.23 -6.09 -8.37
N GLN A 156 -13.79 -7.05 -9.08
CA GLN A 156 -13.02 -7.99 -9.92
C GLN A 156 -12.31 -7.25 -11.07
N ILE A 157 -13.01 -6.34 -11.76
CA ILE A 157 -12.39 -5.49 -12.81
C ILE A 157 -11.27 -4.66 -12.22
N GLY A 158 -11.48 -4.01 -11.07
CA GLY A 158 -10.42 -3.28 -10.37
C GLY A 158 -9.26 -4.20 -9.98
N GLY A 159 -9.56 -5.40 -9.48
CA GLY A 159 -8.58 -6.41 -9.10
C GLY A 159 -7.76 -6.95 -10.27
N THR A 160 -8.28 -6.96 -11.51
CA THR A 160 -7.49 -7.33 -12.70
C THR A 160 -6.44 -6.27 -13.07
N LEU A 161 -6.58 -5.07 -12.56
CA LEU A 161 -5.57 -4.00 -12.67
C LEU A 161 -4.50 -4.09 -11.58
N ASN A 162 -4.67 -4.99 -10.62
CA ASN A 162 -3.78 -5.26 -9.50
C ASN A 162 -3.03 -6.59 -9.75
#